data_67a9e8ed0cccc6b8acb84e7dbd57e6fa
#
_entry.id   67a9e8ed0cccc6b8acb84e7dbd57e6fa
#
_cell.length_a   1.000
_cell.length_b   1.000
_cell.length_c   1.000
_cell.angle_alpha   90.00
_cell.angle_beta   90.00
_cell.angle_gamma   90.00
#
_symmetry.space_group_name_H-M   'P 1'
#
loop_
_entity.id
_entity.type
_entity.pdbx_description
1 polymer ?
#
loop_
_entity_poly.entity_id
_entity_poly.type
_entity_poly.pdbx_seq_one_letter_code
_entity_poly.pdbx_strand_id
1 'polypeptide(L)'
;MYYTQEQIDRANQADLVLFLQSQGEPLERAGQEYRWKRHDSLTVRGNKWYRHSVSRGGGPIDFVMEFFGKSFTEAVELLTGEKGAAPPQDSPQFRLPSRSPDNRTARNYLTAARRIDEDVTGFFFASGDIYEDAAYHNAVFVGRDEDGIPRYAHSKGTAGNFRLDVKGSDKAFNFCYRGEGERLFVFEAPIDLLSFLCLFKKEWQKQSYLSLGGVGEKALLRFLSDRPNIKIVYLCLDSDEAGNDACSRLVKLMPEGYTVHRLIPLFKDWNEVLQHRAEITDGKYLREAVYGLKEPPQEETVEIIRMSEVDTQTVEWLWEPYIPFGKVTIVQGNPGEGKTTFALRLAAACTTGGTLPGMKPLPPFQVIYQTAEDGLGDTVKPRLM
;
A
#
# COMPACT_ATOMS: atom_id res chain seq x y z
N MET A 1 -3.38 -28.57 7.88
CA MET A 1 -4.44 -29.51 7.42
C MET A 1 -4.81 -29.13 6.00
N TYR A 2 -5.09 -30.12 5.14
CA TYR A 2 -5.45 -29.93 3.75
C TYR A 2 -6.91 -30.35 3.55
N TYR A 3 -7.68 -29.55 2.80
CA TYR A 3 -9.04 -29.87 2.38
C TYR A 3 -9.10 -29.99 0.87
N THR A 4 -9.83 -30.97 0.36
CA THR A 4 -10.08 -31.12 -1.07
C THR A 4 -11.00 -30.02 -1.56
N GLN A 5 -10.98 -29.75 -2.88
CA GLN A 5 -11.90 -28.76 -3.47
C GLN A 5 -13.36 -29.09 -3.16
N GLU A 6 -13.72 -30.36 -3.19
CA GLU A 6 -15.06 -30.83 -2.85
C GLU A 6 -15.48 -30.50 -1.40
N GLN A 7 -14.54 -30.60 -0.45
CA GLN A 7 -14.79 -30.21 0.94
C GLN A 7 -14.96 -28.70 1.09
N ILE A 8 -14.14 -27.93 0.37
CA ILE A 8 -14.23 -26.47 0.33
C ILE A 8 -15.58 -26.03 -0.29
N ASP A 9 -15.99 -26.68 -1.38
CA ASP A 9 -17.25 -26.39 -2.05
C ASP A 9 -18.45 -26.73 -1.15
N ARG A 10 -18.39 -27.84 -0.42
CA ARG A 10 -19.42 -28.19 0.60
C ARG A 10 -19.48 -27.14 1.72
N ALA A 11 -18.34 -26.70 2.24
CA ALA A 11 -18.30 -25.65 3.24
C ALA A 11 -18.92 -24.34 2.71
N ASN A 12 -18.68 -23.97 1.45
CA ASN A 12 -19.26 -22.80 0.80
C ASN A 12 -20.75 -22.94 0.45
N GLN A 13 -21.30 -24.16 0.49
CA GLN A 13 -22.72 -24.43 0.33
C GLN A 13 -23.48 -24.53 1.67
N ALA A 14 -22.79 -24.48 2.79
CA ALA A 14 -23.40 -24.55 4.11
C ALA A 14 -24.44 -23.45 4.32
N ASP A 15 -25.60 -23.80 4.90
CA ASP A 15 -26.63 -22.82 5.23
C ASP A 15 -26.24 -22.04 6.49
N LEU A 16 -26.04 -20.74 6.33
CA LEU A 16 -25.62 -19.84 7.41
C LEU A 16 -26.70 -19.65 8.48
N VAL A 17 -27.99 -19.81 8.13
CA VAL A 17 -29.07 -19.70 9.09
C VAL A 17 -29.02 -20.91 10.04
N LEU A 18 -28.90 -22.12 9.48
CA LEU A 18 -28.75 -23.34 10.27
C LEU A 18 -27.47 -23.36 11.08
N PHE A 19 -26.38 -22.89 10.49
CA PHE A 19 -25.08 -22.74 11.17
C PHE A 19 -25.20 -21.83 12.40
N LEU A 20 -25.73 -20.61 12.25
CA LEU A 20 -25.89 -19.67 13.35
C LEU A 20 -26.83 -20.19 14.43
N GLN A 21 -27.93 -20.89 14.06
CA GLN A 21 -28.82 -21.54 15.00
C GLN A 21 -28.09 -22.64 15.80
N SER A 22 -27.23 -23.43 15.15
CA SER A 22 -26.44 -24.46 15.83
C SER A 22 -25.42 -23.89 16.81
N GLN A 23 -24.95 -22.66 16.56
CA GLN A 23 -24.05 -21.93 17.47
C GLN A 23 -24.82 -21.17 18.57
N GLY A 24 -26.15 -21.30 18.64
CA GLY A 24 -26.97 -20.60 19.62
C GLY A 24 -27.09 -19.10 19.38
N GLU A 25 -26.84 -18.64 18.16
CA GLU A 25 -26.87 -17.23 17.81
C GLU A 25 -28.30 -16.73 17.59
N PRO A 26 -28.67 -15.57 18.17
CA PRO A 26 -30.03 -15.04 18.05
C PRO A 26 -30.26 -14.44 16.65
N LEU A 27 -31.22 -15.02 15.93
CA LEU A 27 -31.66 -14.57 14.61
C LEU A 27 -33.07 -14.01 14.66
N GLU A 28 -33.32 -12.95 13.93
CA GLU A 28 -34.64 -12.35 13.73
C GLU A 28 -35.02 -12.42 12.26
N ARG A 29 -36.25 -12.93 11.98
CA ARG A 29 -36.72 -13.05 10.60
C ARG A 29 -37.09 -11.68 10.03
N ALA A 30 -36.48 -11.31 8.90
CA ALA A 30 -36.74 -10.07 8.17
C ALA A 30 -37.16 -10.41 6.71
N GLY A 31 -38.43 -10.71 6.51
CA GLY A 31 -38.95 -11.14 5.20
C GLY A 31 -38.41 -12.51 4.76
N GLN A 32 -37.58 -12.52 3.68
CA GLN A 32 -36.92 -13.71 3.16
C GLN A 32 -35.54 -13.97 3.72
N GLU A 33 -35.02 -13.06 4.57
CA GLU A 33 -33.69 -13.09 5.17
C GLU A 33 -33.82 -13.19 6.70
N TYR A 34 -32.68 -13.45 7.34
CA TYR A 34 -32.55 -13.40 8.79
C TYR A 34 -31.53 -12.36 9.18
N ARG A 35 -31.88 -11.48 10.15
CA ARG A 35 -30.98 -10.51 10.75
C ARG A 35 -30.27 -11.15 11.95
N TRP A 36 -28.96 -11.00 12.01
CA TRP A 36 -28.19 -11.48 13.15
C TRP A 36 -28.12 -10.41 14.26
N LYS A 37 -28.73 -10.68 15.42
CA LYS A 37 -28.88 -9.68 16.49
C LYS A 37 -27.58 -9.16 17.10
N ARG A 38 -26.46 -9.87 16.95
CA ARG A 38 -25.14 -9.35 17.37
C ARG A 38 -24.60 -8.29 16.41
N HIS A 39 -25.10 -8.23 15.21
CA HIS A 39 -24.68 -7.30 14.18
C HIS A 39 -25.91 -6.81 13.41
N ASP A 40 -26.61 -5.81 13.93
CA ASP A 40 -27.92 -5.34 13.43
C ASP A 40 -27.98 -4.99 11.93
N SER A 41 -26.83 -4.64 11.32
CA SER A 41 -26.71 -4.35 9.90
C SER A 41 -26.43 -5.58 9.02
N LEU A 42 -26.34 -6.79 9.62
CA LEU A 42 -25.99 -8.02 8.92
C LEU A 42 -27.20 -8.92 8.70
N THR A 43 -27.42 -9.28 7.44
CA THR A 43 -28.45 -10.25 7.03
C THR A 43 -27.82 -11.51 6.47
N VAL A 44 -28.49 -12.64 6.67
CA VAL A 44 -28.12 -13.96 6.12
C VAL A 44 -29.30 -14.59 5.39
N ARG A 45 -28.99 -15.25 4.25
CA ARG A 45 -29.98 -16.00 3.45
C ARG A 45 -29.31 -17.21 2.81
N GLY A 46 -29.67 -18.42 3.25
CA GLY A 46 -29.01 -19.64 2.81
C GLY A 46 -27.53 -19.58 3.05
N ASN A 47 -26.71 -19.71 1.99
CA ASN A 47 -25.27 -19.67 2.04
C ASN A 47 -24.66 -18.27 1.75
N LYS A 48 -25.41 -17.19 1.91
CA LYS A 48 -24.94 -15.83 1.69
C LYS A 48 -25.22 -14.96 2.89
N TRP A 49 -24.29 -14.03 3.13
CA TRP A 49 -24.45 -12.95 4.09
C TRP A 49 -24.17 -11.61 3.46
N TYR A 50 -24.76 -10.56 4.02
CA TYR A 50 -24.53 -9.19 3.60
C TYR A 50 -24.60 -8.24 4.80
N ARG A 51 -23.58 -7.38 4.94
CA ARG A 51 -23.50 -6.35 5.97
C ARG A 51 -23.75 -4.98 5.35
N HIS A 52 -24.92 -4.42 5.59
CA HIS A 52 -25.40 -3.18 4.98
C HIS A 52 -24.56 -1.95 5.38
N SER A 53 -24.05 -1.89 6.61
CA SER A 53 -23.27 -0.74 7.10
C SER A 53 -21.95 -0.50 6.37
N VAL A 54 -21.38 -1.54 5.75
CA VAL A 54 -20.10 -1.50 5.02
C VAL A 54 -20.23 -2.00 3.59
N SER A 55 -21.45 -2.26 3.11
CA SER A 55 -21.75 -2.75 1.75
C SER A 55 -20.92 -3.96 1.34
N ARG A 56 -20.71 -4.91 2.26
CA ARG A 56 -19.89 -6.10 2.06
C ARG A 56 -20.69 -7.38 2.33
N GLY A 57 -20.43 -8.41 1.52
CA GLY A 57 -21.03 -9.72 1.67
C GLY A 57 -20.10 -10.83 1.22
N GLY A 58 -20.49 -12.10 1.49
CA GLY A 58 -19.63 -13.22 1.15
C GLY A 58 -20.32 -14.58 1.32
N GLY A 59 -19.50 -15.64 1.33
CA GLY A 59 -19.89 -17.02 1.57
C GLY A 59 -19.73 -17.45 3.02
N PRO A 60 -20.07 -18.74 3.33
CA PRO A 60 -19.98 -19.26 4.68
C PRO A 60 -18.56 -19.30 5.27
N ILE A 61 -17.57 -19.64 4.46
CA ILE A 61 -16.17 -19.65 4.93
C ILE A 61 -15.73 -18.25 5.35
N ASP A 62 -15.97 -17.24 4.48
CA ASP A 62 -15.63 -15.84 4.80
C ASP A 62 -16.36 -15.38 6.06
N PHE A 63 -17.63 -15.78 6.21
CA PHE A 63 -18.43 -15.46 7.39
C PHE A 63 -17.79 -15.97 8.69
N VAL A 64 -17.39 -17.23 8.69
CA VAL A 64 -16.82 -17.86 9.89
C VAL A 64 -15.44 -17.26 10.20
N MET A 65 -14.64 -16.97 9.17
CA MET A 65 -13.34 -16.31 9.33
C MET A 65 -13.50 -14.90 9.92
N GLU A 66 -14.41 -14.10 9.37
CA GLU A 66 -14.58 -12.69 9.74
C GLU A 66 -15.26 -12.52 11.10
N PHE A 67 -16.33 -13.25 11.37
CA PHE A 67 -17.17 -13.01 12.56
C PHE A 67 -16.92 -13.98 13.73
N PHE A 68 -16.29 -15.11 13.49
CA PHE A 68 -15.89 -16.06 14.53
C PHE A 68 -14.38 -16.11 14.77
N GLY A 69 -13.59 -15.30 14.01
CA GLY A 69 -12.13 -15.20 14.18
C GLY A 69 -11.39 -16.51 13.89
N LYS A 70 -11.94 -17.37 13.03
CA LYS A 70 -11.38 -18.66 12.70
C LYS A 70 -10.45 -18.61 11.49
N SER A 71 -9.39 -19.42 11.49
CA SER A 71 -8.59 -19.64 10.30
C SER A 71 -9.41 -20.35 9.20
N PHE A 72 -8.96 -20.30 7.96
CA PHE A 72 -9.60 -21.00 6.85
C PHE A 72 -9.84 -22.50 7.15
N THR A 73 -8.85 -23.18 7.70
CA THR A 73 -8.94 -24.61 8.03
C THR A 73 -9.95 -24.88 9.12
N GLU A 74 -9.99 -24.07 10.17
CA GLU A 74 -10.99 -24.17 11.25
C GLU A 74 -12.39 -23.82 10.74
N ALA A 75 -12.52 -22.86 9.83
CA ALA A 75 -13.79 -22.49 9.24
C ALA A 75 -14.38 -23.64 8.40
N VAL A 76 -13.58 -24.29 7.56
CA VAL A 76 -14.01 -25.46 6.78
C VAL A 76 -14.40 -26.61 7.71
N GLU A 77 -13.60 -26.91 8.74
CA GLU A 77 -13.92 -27.93 9.73
C GLU A 77 -15.24 -27.64 10.46
N LEU A 78 -15.44 -26.39 10.87
CA LEU A 78 -16.65 -25.98 11.61
C LEU A 78 -17.92 -26.05 10.75
N LEU A 79 -17.82 -25.74 9.46
CA LEU A 79 -18.95 -25.75 8.53
C LEU A 79 -19.29 -27.15 8.00
N THR A 80 -18.32 -28.04 7.87
CA THR A 80 -18.52 -29.40 7.33
C THR A 80 -18.58 -30.48 8.40
N GLY A 81 -18.05 -30.22 9.59
CA GLY A 81 -17.82 -31.23 10.63
C GLY A 81 -16.70 -32.21 10.32
N GLU A 82 -15.97 -32.01 9.21
CA GLU A 82 -14.93 -32.92 8.75
C GLU A 82 -13.54 -32.34 9.09
N LYS A 83 -12.69 -33.16 9.71
CA LYS A 83 -11.26 -32.78 9.88
C LYS A 83 -10.53 -32.92 8.55
N GLY A 84 -9.75 -31.90 8.22
CA GLY A 84 -8.87 -31.97 7.07
C GLY A 84 -7.85 -33.10 7.20
N ALA A 85 -7.55 -33.76 6.09
CA ALA A 85 -6.49 -34.76 6.01
C ALA A 85 -5.10 -34.13 6.23
N ALA A 86 -4.12 -34.96 6.60
CA ALA A 86 -2.74 -34.55 6.44
C ALA A 86 -2.51 -34.17 4.98
N PRO A 87 -1.69 -33.14 4.69
CA PRO A 87 -1.40 -32.81 3.32
C PRO A 87 -0.89 -34.07 2.59
N PRO A 88 -1.32 -34.30 1.33
CA PRO A 88 -0.84 -35.43 0.56
C PRO A 88 0.69 -35.47 0.64
N GLN A 89 1.27 -36.62 0.91
CA GLN A 89 2.75 -36.80 0.95
C GLN A 89 3.43 -36.45 -0.39
N ASP A 90 2.67 -36.39 -1.48
CA ASP A 90 3.08 -35.83 -2.76
C ASP A 90 2.76 -34.33 -2.87
N SER A 91 3.39 -33.52 -2.03
CA SER A 91 3.53 -32.09 -2.36
C SER A 91 4.24 -32.03 -3.73
N PRO A 92 3.68 -31.37 -4.75
CA PRO A 92 4.29 -31.32 -6.07
C PRO A 92 5.71 -30.78 -5.92
N GLN A 93 6.68 -31.60 -6.31
CA GLN A 93 8.08 -31.23 -6.23
C GLN A 93 8.30 -29.96 -7.08
N PHE A 94 8.82 -28.91 -6.44
CA PHE A 94 9.14 -27.68 -7.15
C PHE A 94 10.14 -27.96 -8.28
N ARG A 95 9.81 -27.52 -9.48
CA ARG A 95 10.70 -27.58 -10.65
C ARG A 95 10.56 -26.29 -11.44
N LEU A 96 11.70 -25.69 -11.77
CA LEU A 96 11.73 -24.53 -12.66
C LEU A 96 11.20 -24.89 -14.04
N PRO A 97 10.41 -24.02 -14.70
CA PRO A 97 10.10 -24.14 -16.12
C PRO A 97 11.36 -24.25 -16.97
N SER A 98 11.31 -25.04 -18.03
CA SER A 98 12.43 -25.17 -18.96
C SER A 98 12.77 -23.83 -19.58
N ARG A 99 14.06 -23.49 -19.70
CA ARG A 99 14.53 -22.24 -20.27
C ARG A 99 14.42 -22.24 -21.79
N SER A 100 13.99 -21.14 -22.37
CA SER A 100 14.09 -20.84 -23.79
C SER A 100 15.58 -20.75 -24.19
N PRO A 101 15.93 -21.10 -25.46
CA PRO A 101 17.28 -20.92 -25.98
C PRO A 101 17.76 -19.45 -25.91
N ASP A 102 16.85 -18.51 -26.02
CA ASP A 102 17.12 -17.09 -25.84
C ASP A 102 16.03 -16.45 -24.96
N ASN A 103 16.27 -15.22 -24.54
CA ASN A 103 15.34 -14.46 -23.67
C ASN A 103 14.66 -13.32 -24.44
N ARG A 104 14.51 -13.42 -25.76
CA ARG A 104 14.15 -12.31 -26.63
C ARG A 104 12.76 -11.75 -26.30
N THR A 105 11.77 -12.62 -26.16
CA THR A 105 10.39 -12.23 -25.92
C THR A 105 10.21 -11.62 -24.51
N ALA A 106 10.77 -12.27 -23.50
CA ALA A 106 10.73 -11.76 -22.14
C ALA A 106 11.53 -10.45 -21.98
N ARG A 107 12.70 -10.34 -22.63
CA ARG A 107 13.49 -9.11 -22.65
C ARG A 107 12.72 -7.98 -23.31
N ASN A 108 12.17 -8.20 -24.50
CA ASN A 108 11.35 -7.18 -25.20
C ASN A 108 10.12 -6.76 -24.37
N TYR A 109 9.46 -7.70 -23.72
CA TYR A 109 8.35 -7.38 -22.83
C TYR A 109 8.80 -6.46 -21.67
N LEU A 110 9.89 -6.78 -20.99
CA LEU A 110 10.35 -5.96 -19.86
C LEU A 110 10.87 -4.59 -20.31
N THR A 111 11.58 -4.51 -21.42
CA THR A 111 12.18 -3.23 -21.88
C THR A 111 11.19 -2.36 -22.65
N ALA A 112 10.45 -2.91 -23.62
CA ALA A 112 9.55 -2.13 -24.47
C ALA A 112 8.19 -1.90 -23.83
N ALA A 113 7.54 -2.95 -23.27
CA ALA A 113 6.20 -2.83 -22.73
C ALA A 113 6.20 -2.32 -21.29
N ARG A 114 7.20 -2.69 -20.47
CA ARG A 114 7.32 -2.27 -19.06
C ARG A 114 8.30 -1.13 -18.84
N ARG A 115 9.01 -0.72 -19.88
CA ARG A 115 10.00 0.37 -19.85
C ARG A 115 11.14 0.20 -18.83
N ILE A 116 11.43 -1.03 -18.45
CA ILE A 116 12.56 -1.35 -17.57
C ILE A 116 13.85 -1.23 -18.37
N ASP A 117 14.82 -0.51 -17.82
CA ASP A 117 16.07 -0.22 -18.52
C ASP A 117 16.89 -1.50 -18.80
N GLU A 118 17.61 -1.53 -19.94
CA GLU A 118 18.34 -2.72 -20.40
C GLU A 118 19.46 -3.14 -19.46
N ASP A 119 20.12 -2.21 -18.79
CA ASP A 119 21.18 -2.52 -17.81
C ASP A 119 20.61 -3.25 -16.59
N VAL A 120 19.42 -2.86 -16.10
CA VAL A 120 18.73 -3.53 -14.98
C VAL A 120 18.26 -4.91 -15.42
N THR A 121 17.54 -5.02 -16.54
CA THR A 121 17.09 -6.33 -17.05
C THR A 121 18.27 -7.24 -17.38
N GLY A 122 19.31 -6.70 -18.02
CA GLY A 122 20.52 -7.43 -18.38
C GLY A 122 21.23 -8.07 -17.18
N PHE A 123 21.29 -7.34 -16.05
CA PHE A 123 21.84 -7.86 -14.82
C PHE A 123 21.11 -9.12 -14.34
N PHE A 124 19.79 -9.09 -14.24
CA PHE A 124 18.99 -10.21 -13.75
C PHE A 124 18.88 -11.37 -14.76
N PHE A 125 18.96 -11.11 -16.08
CA PHE A 125 19.08 -12.15 -17.08
C PHE A 125 20.45 -12.83 -17.01
N ALA A 126 21.52 -12.10 -16.77
CA ALA A 126 22.87 -12.64 -16.64
C ALA A 126 23.04 -13.50 -15.38
N SER A 127 22.44 -13.10 -14.24
CA SER A 127 22.44 -13.91 -13.02
C SER A 127 21.55 -15.16 -13.14
N GLY A 128 20.62 -15.17 -14.10
CA GLY A 128 19.64 -16.23 -14.26
C GLY A 128 18.49 -16.18 -13.27
N ASP A 129 18.31 -15.05 -12.58
CA ASP A 129 17.16 -14.79 -11.70
C ASP A 129 15.93 -14.36 -12.49
N ILE A 130 16.13 -13.91 -13.73
CA ILE A 130 15.07 -13.78 -14.75
C ILE A 130 15.45 -14.58 -15.98
N TYR A 131 14.49 -15.26 -16.57
CA TYR A 131 14.66 -15.94 -17.85
C TYR A 131 13.32 -16.12 -18.56
N GLU A 132 13.35 -16.52 -19.83
CA GLU A 132 12.18 -16.85 -20.63
C GLU A 132 11.89 -18.35 -20.59
N ASP A 133 10.63 -18.75 -20.30
CA ASP A 133 10.28 -20.17 -20.41
C ASP A 133 10.12 -20.62 -21.86
N ALA A 134 10.50 -21.88 -22.11
CA ALA A 134 10.50 -22.46 -23.47
C ALA A 134 9.10 -22.78 -24.00
N ALA A 135 8.10 -22.95 -23.14
CA ALA A 135 6.79 -23.44 -23.53
C ALA A 135 5.84 -22.29 -23.99
N TYR A 136 5.89 -21.18 -23.26
CA TYR A 136 4.94 -20.07 -23.44
C TYR A 136 5.61 -18.72 -23.59
N HIS A 137 6.94 -18.68 -23.59
CA HIS A 137 7.73 -17.44 -23.66
C HIS A 137 7.39 -16.42 -22.57
N ASN A 138 6.97 -16.89 -21.39
CA ASN A 138 6.73 -16.03 -20.24
C ASN A 138 8.04 -15.58 -19.61
N ALA A 139 8.03 -14.40 -18.97
CA ALA A 139 9.11 -13.98 -18.09
C ALA A 139 8.99 -14.73 -16.75
N VAL A 140 10.02 -15.47 -16.38
CA VAL A 140 10.11 -16.24 -15.13
C VAL A 140 11.03 -15.51 -14.17
N PHE A 141 10.52 -15.17 -12.99
CA PHE A 141 11.26 -14.55 -11.89
C PHE A 141 11.54 -15.59 -10.82
N VAL A 142 12.82 -15.82 -10.52
CA VAL A 142 13.28 -16.90 -9.63
C VAL A 142 13.62 -16.36 -8.27
N GLY A 143 13.08 -16.98 -7.23
CA GLY A 143 13.48 -16.77 -5.85
C GLY A 143 14.38 -17.90 -5.37
N ARG A 144 15.49 -17.56 -4.72
CA ARG A 144 16.52 -18.49 -4.25
C ARG A 144 16.70 -18.40 -2.75
N ASP A 145 17.17 -19.48 -2.15
CA ASP A 145 17.67 -19.47 -0.77
C ASP A 145 19.09 -18.88 -0.67
N GLU A 146 19.67 -18.90 0.54
CA GLU A 146 21.03 -18.38 0.82
C GLU A 146 22.13 -19.16 0.08
N ASP A 147 21.90 -20.44 -0.22
CA ASP A 147 22.83 -21.28 -0.98
C ASP A 147 22.67 -21.10 -2.51
N GLY A 148 21.79 -20.19 -2.94
CA GLY A 148 21.51 -19.94 -4.35
C GLY A 148 20.60 -21.00 -5.01
N ILE A 149 20.01 -21.91 -4.23
CA ILE A 149 19.13 -22.95 -4.74
C ILE A 149 17.74 -22.35 -5.02
N PRO A 150 17.16 -22.55 -6.22
CA PRO A 150 15.82 -22.10 -6.53
C PRO A 150 14.76 -22.78 -5.64
N ARG A 151 13.92 -21.96 -4.98
CA ARG A 151 12.80 -22.40 -4.12
C ARG A 151 11.46 -21.88 -4.58
N TYR A 152 11.47 -20.84 -5.38
CA TYR A 152 10.28 -20.16 -5.86
C TYR A 152 10.48 -19.71 -7.30
N ALA A 153 9.39 -19.67 -8.06
CA ALA A 153 9.38 -18.99 -9.34
C ALA A 153 7.98 -18.45 -9.63
N HIS A 154 7.95 -17.23 -10.19
CA HIS A 154 6.76 -16.58 -10.67
C HIS A 154 6.83 -16.42 -12.18
N SER A 155 5.82 -16.91 -12.91
CA SER A 155 5.70 -16.78 -14.36
C SER A 155 4.74 -15.64 -14.70
N LYS A 156 5.22 -14.64 -15.46
CA LYS A 156 4.44 -13.51 -15.98
C LYS A 156 4.37 -13.60 -17.51
N GLY A 157 3.14 -13.66 -18.03
CA GLY A 157 2.90 -13.64 -19.46
C GLY A 157 3.44 -12.39 -20.14
N THR A 158 4.13 -12.59 -21.24
CA THR A 158 4.64 -11.51 -22.09
C THR A 158 3.55 -10.94 -23.02
N ALA A 159 2.46 -11.69 -23.19
CA ALA A 159 1.23 -11.26 -23.84
C ALA A 159 0.06 -11.46 -22.88
N GLY A 160 -0.78 -10.42 -22.71
CA GLY A 160 -1.96 -10.47 -21.85
C GLY A 160 -1.65 -10.44 -20.35
N ASN A 161 -2.64 -10.90 -19.54
CA ASN A 161 -2.62 -10.74 -18.07
C ASN A 161 -2.22 -12.01 -17.29
N PHE A 162 -1.66 -13.02 -17.97
CA PHE A 162 -1.25 -14.25 -17.29
C PHE A 162 -0.22 -13.98 -16.20
N ARG A 163 -0.45 -14.55 -15.03
CA ARG A 163 0.49 -14.59 -13.91
C ARG A 163 0.21 -15.82 -13.07
N LEU A 164 1.25 -16.56 -12.70
CA LEU A 164 1.11 -17.76 -11.90
C LEU A 164 2.41 -18.07 -11.16
N ASP A 165 2.30 -18.43 -9.88
CA ASP A 165 3.42 -19.04 -9.15
C ASP A 165 3.60 -20.50 -9.62
N VAL A 166 4.83 -20.88 -9.90
CA VAL A 166 5.15 -22.24 -10.32
C VAL A 166 4.78 -23.24 -9.23
N LYS A 167 4.12 -24.33 -9.62
CA LYS A 167 3.62 -25.33 -8.68
C LYS A 167 4.75 -25.90 -7.80
N GLY A 168 4.51 -25.98 -6.49
CA GLY A 168 5.52 -26.40 -5.52
C GLY A 168 6.46 -25.29 -5.04
N SER A 169 6.29 -24.05 -5.51
CA SER A 169 7.06 -22.91 -5.03
C SER A 169 6.84 -22.65 -3.54
N ASP A 170 7.92 -22.34 -2.82
CA ASP A 170 7.87 -21.85 -1.45
C ASP A 170 7.86 -20.31 -1.45
N LYS A 171 6.73 -19.74 -1.07
CA LYS A 171 6.52 -18.27 -1.04
C LYS A 171 7.42 -17.53 -0.03
N ALA A 172 8.12 -18.24 0.83
CA ALA A 172 9.11 -17.64 1.71
C ALA A 172 10.37 -17.17 0.97
N PHE A 173 10.64 -17.72 -0.23
CA PHE A 173 11.83 -17.43 -1.05
C PHE A 173 11.48 -16.68 -2.32
N ASN A 174 10.82 -15.54 -2.21
CA ASN A 174 10.38 -14.79 -3.38
C ASN A 174 11.55 -14.10 -4.13
N PHE A 175 11.26 -13.56 -5.33
CA PHE A 175 12.24 -12.83 -6.13
C PHE A 175 12.84 -11.68 -5.33
N CYS A 176 14.17 -11.61 -5.26
CA CYS A 176 14.87 -10.62 -4.46
C CYS A 176 16.27 -10.32 -5.00
N TYR A 177 16.84 -9.21 -4.55
CA TYR A 177 18.27 -8.91 -4.65
C TYR A 177 18.83 -8.67 -3.23
N ARG A 178 19.99 -9.25 -2.94
CA ARG A 178 20.65 -9.19 -1.64
C ARG A 178 21.89 -8.30 -1.71
N GLY A 179 21.78 -7.05 -1.27
CA GLY A 179 22.92 -6.17 -1.09
C GLY A 179 23.48 -6.27 0.33
N GLU A 180 24.62 -5.65 0.57
CA GLU A 180 25.28 -5.67 1.88
C GLU A 180 24.85 -4.54 2.82
N GLY A 181 24.07 -3.57 2.33
CA GLY A 181 23.58 -2.42 3.10
C GLY A 181 22.51 -2.79 4.13
N GLU A 182 22.17 -1.82 4.95
CA GLU A 182 21.22 -1.98 6.06
C GLU A 182 19.75 -1.74 5.67
N ARG A 183 19.47 -1.44 4.39
CA ARG A 183 18.15 -1.06 3.90
C ARG A 183 17.54 -2.18 3.06
N LEU A 184 16.27 -2.47 3.31
CA LEU A 184 15.45 -3.38 2.52
C LEU A 184 14.27 -2.62 1.92
N PHE A 185 14.08 -2.74 0.62
CA PHE A 185 12.92 -2.20 -0.10
C PHE A 185 12.00 -3.37 -0.51
N VAL A 186 10.71 -3.28 -0.16
CA VAL A 186 9.73 -4.36 -0.29
C VAL A 186 8.63 -3.96 -1.25
N PHE A 187 8.37 -4.80 -2.25
CA PHE A 187 7.42 -4.55 -3.35
C PHE A 187 6.36 -5.66 -3.43
N GLU A 188 5.22 -5.35 -4.03
CA GLU A 188 4.19 -6.36 -4.26
C GLU A 188 4.61 -7.35 -5.36
N ALA A 189 5.16 -6.86 -6.48
CA ALA A 189 5.54 -7.69 -7.62
C ALA A 189 7.00 -7.44 -8.10
N PRO A 190 7.63 -8.43 -8.80
CA PRO A 190 8.98 -8.28 -9.34
C PRO A 190 9.13 -7.11 -10.31
N ILE A 191 8.08 -6.79 -11.08
CA ILE A 191 8.10 -5.68 -12.05
C ILE A 191 8.23 -4.34 -11.35
N ASP A 192 7.56 -4.15 -10.20
CA ASP A 192 7.67 -2.93 -9.40
C ASP A 192 9.06 -2.76 -8.80
N LEU A 193 9.65 -3.86 -8.31
CA LEU A 193 11.04 -3.89 -7.87
C LEU A 193 11.99 -3.42 -8.97
N LEU A 194 11.91 -4.01 -10.17
CA LEU A 194 12.76 -3.63 -11.29
C LEU A 194 12.52 -2.18 -11.74
N SER A 195 11.28 -1.72 -11.71
CA SER A 195 10.91 -0.35 -12.04
C SER A 195 11.52 0.64 -11.06
N PHE A 196 11.49 0.31 -9.77
CA PHE A 196 12.12 1.12 -8.73
C PHE A 196 13.64 1.22 -8.94
N LEU A 197 14.32 0.12 -9.31
CA LEU A 197 15.75 0.15 -9.63
C LEU A 197 16.08 1.07 -10.81
N CYS A 198 15.18 1.17 -11.81
CA CYS A 198 15.35 2.10 -12.93
C CYS A 198 15.19 3.57 -12.52
N LEU A 199 14.28 3.85 -11.57
CA LEU A 199 14.06 5.19 -11.03
C LEU A 199 15.19 5.66 -10.11
N PHE A 200 15.80 4.71 -9.36
CA PHE A 200 16.80 4.99 -8.31
C PHE A 200 18.09 4.20 -8.55
N LYS A 201 18.71 4.42 -9.71
CA LYS A 201 19.89 3.67 -10.17
C LYS A 201 21.14 3.83 -9.34
N LYS A 202 21.30 4.97 -8.65
CA LYS A 202 22.56 5.27 -7.96
C LYS A 202 22.82 4.26 -6.85
N GLU A 203 23.88 3.45 -7.01
CA GLU A 203 24.37 2.50 -6.00
C GLU A 203 23.31 1.49 -5.51
N TRP A 204 22.33 1.12 -6.39
CA TRP A 204 21.26 0.23 -5.99
C TRP A 204 21.77 -1.13 -5.49
N GLN A 205 22.90 -1.63 -6.02
CA GLN A 205 23.49 -2.89 -5.60
C GLN A 205 23.94 -2.93 -4.13
N LYS A 206 24.07 -1.76 -3.49
CA LYS A 206 24.41 -1.71 -2.06
C LYS A 206 23.25 -2.12 -1.16
N GLN A 207 22.02 -1.99 -1.60
CA GLN A 207 20.83 -2.24 -0.79
C GLN A 207 20.15 -3.56 -1.16
N SER A 208 19.21 -3.98 -0.33
CA SER A 208 18.43 -5.19 -0.57
C SER A 208 17.02 -4.86 -1.07
N TYR A 209 16.48 -5.72 -1.93
CA TYR A 209 15.16 -5.55 -2.56
C TYR A 209 14.43 -6.90 -2.56
N LEU A 210 13.15 -6.88 -2.22
CA LEU A 210 12.32 -8.08 -2.09
C LEU A 210 10.95 -7.85 -2.72
N SER A 211 10.51 -8.78 -3.56
CA SER A 211 9.12 -8.90 -3.97
C SER A 211 8.38 -9.86 -3.04
N LEU A 212 7.14 -9.55 -2.65
CA LEU A 212 6.31 -10.43 -1.85
C LEU A 212 5.55 -11.47 -2.70
N GLY A 213 5.43 -11.25 -4.02
CA GLY A 213 4.58 -12.04 -4.90
C GLY A 213 3.09 -11.92 -4.54
N GLY A 214 2.66 -10.72 -4.14
CA GLY A 214 1.38 -10.33 -3.59
C GLY A 214 1.56 -9.55 -2.28
N VAL A 215 0.65 -9.75 -1.34
CA VAL A 215 0.60 -8.97 -0.07
C VAL A 215 0.92 -9.81 1.18
N GLY A 216 1.48 -11.01 1.02
CA GLY A 216 1.78 -11.92 2.14
C GLY A 216 3.07 -11.57 2.89
N GLU A 217 3.18 -11.97 4.16
CA GLU A 217 4.29 -11.65 5.06
C GLU A 217 5.46 -12.63 5.02
N LYS A 218 5.26 -13.86 4.51
CA LYS A 218 6.22 -14.96 4.64
C LYS A 218 7.61 -14.63 4.08
N ALA A 219 7.65 -14.01 2.88
CA ALA A 219 8.91 -13.67 2.25
C ALA A 219 9.67 -12.58 3.03
N LEU A 220 8.95 -11.60 3.58
CA LEU A 220 9.54 -10.53 4.38
C LEU A 220 10.15 -11.07 5.67
N LEU A 221 9.38 -11.83 6.45
CA LEU A 221 9.84 -12.36 7.73
C LEU A 221 11.03 -13.32 7.55
N ARG A 222 11.00 -14.15 6.50
CA ARG A 222 12.14 -15.02 6.18
C ARG A 222 13.36 -14.21 5.76
N PHE A 223 13.21 -13.22 4.88
CA PHE A 223 14.32 -12.38 4.42
C PHE A 223 15.01 -11.65 5.57
N LEU A 224 14.23 -11.11 6.52
CA LEU A 224 14.77 -10.44 7.69
C LEU A 224 15.48 -11.41 8.65
N SER A 225 14.97 -12.63 8.80
CA SER A 225 15.63 -13.68 9.58
C SER A 225 16.99 -14.07 9.00
N ASP A 226 17.09 -14.15 7.66
CA ASP A 226 18.33 -14.53 6.98
C ASP A 226 19.34 -13.38 6.89
N ARG A 227 18.87 -12.11 7.08
CA ARG A 227 19.66 -10.88 6.90
C ARG A 227 19.65 -9.96 8.12
N PRO A 228 20.32 -10.31 9.23
CA PRO A 228 20.33 -9.55 10.48
C PRO A 228 21.02 -8.16 10.37
N ASN A 229 21.74 -7.90 9.28
CA ASN A 229 22.31 -6.58 8.98
C ASN A 229 21.27 -5.54 8.58
N ILE A 230 20.05 -5.94 8.15
CA ILE A 230 18.96 -5.02 7.83
C ILE A 230 18.50 -4.32 9.11
N LYS A 231 18.34 -2.99 9.04
CA LYS A 231 17.84 -2.14 10.12
C LYS A 231 16.64 -1.31 9.69
N ILE A 232 16.57 -0.98 8.42
CA ILE A 232 15.57 -0.07 7.88
C ILE A 232 14.81 -0.79 6.76
N VAL A 233 13.50 -0.83 6.87
CA VAL A 233 12.60 -1.46 5.88
C VAL A 233 11.71 -0.40 5.26
N TYR A 234 11.73 -0.32 3.94
CA TYR A 234 10.85 0.53 3.15
C TYR A 234 9.76 -0.32 2.50
N LEU A 235 8.52 -0.12 2.91
CA LEU A 235 7.35 -0.76 2.29
C LEU A 235 6.93 0.05 1.06
N CYS A 236 7.21 -0.49 -0.12
CA CYS A 236 6.99 0.13 -1.43
C CYS A 236 5.84 -0.58 -2.19
N LEU A 237 4.79 -1.00 -1.50
CA LEU A 237 3.65 -1.68 -2.10
C LEU A 237 2.78 -0.70 -2.89
N ASP A 238 1.80 -1.21 -3.64
CA ASP A 238 0.89 -0.42 -4.46
C ASP A 238 0.13 0.64 -3.65
N SER A 239 -0.33 1.70 -4.30
CA SER A 239 -1.05 2.81 -3.64
C SER A 239 -2.56 2.59 -3.55
N ASP A 240 -3.03 1.37 -3.82
CA ASP A 240 -4.42 0.99 -3.67
C ASP A 240 -4.77 0.54 -2.22
N GLU A 241 -6.05 0.25 -1.97
CA GLU A 241 -6.55 -0.18 -0.66
C GLU A 241 -5.85 -1.44 -0.16
N ALA A 242 -5.66 -2.44 -1.04
CA ALA A 242 -5.03 -3.71 -0.69
C ALA A 242 -3.55 -3.52 -0.28
N GLY A 243 -2.80 -2.67 -0.99
CA GLY A 243 -1.42 -2.32 -0.67
C GLY A 243 -1.30 -1.55 0.65
N ASN A 244 -2.24 -0.63 0.94
CA ASN A 244 -2.26 0.13 2.19
C ASN A 244 -2.60 -0.77 3.39
N ASP A 245 -3.58 -1.64 3.26
CA ASP A 245 -3.94 -2.62 4.29
C ASP A 245 -2.80 -3.60 4.56
N ALA A 246 -2.13 -4.05 3.49
CA ALA A 246 -0.95 -4.90 3.62
C ALA A 246 0.18 -4.19 4.36
N CYS A 247 0.46 -2.93 4.07
CA CYS A 247 1.46 -2.14 4.79
C CYS A 247 1.13 -2.05 6.28
N SER A 248 -0.11 -1.70 6.63
CA SER A 248 -0.57 -1.60 8.01
C SER A 248 -0.41 -2.93 8.77
N ARG A 249 -0.72 -4.05 8.11
CA ARG A 249 -0.54 -5.39 8.66
C ARG A 249 0.94 -5.75 8.82
N LEU A 250 1.77 -5.49 7.80
CA LEU A 250 3.20 -5.81 7.84
C LEU A 250 3.93 -5.02 8.93
N VAL A 251 3.60 -3.74 9.13
CA VAL A 251 4.15 -2.94 10.24
C VAL A 251 3.89 -3.59 11.59
N LYS A 252 2.67 -4.09 11.83
CA LYS A 252 2.31 -4.77 13.09
C LYS A 252 3.05 -6.11 13.30
N LEU A 253 3.45 -6.76 12.22
CA LEU A 253 4.17 -8.03 12.25
C LEU A 253 5.69 -7.88 12.32
N MET A 254 6.22 -6.65 12.18
CA MET A 254 7.67 -6.43 12.23
C MET A 254 8.22 -6.73 13.61
N PRO A 255 9.33 -7.49 13.70
CA PRO A 255 10.04 -7.67 14.95
C PRO A 255 10.56 -6.34 15.51
N GLU A 256 10.81 -6.28 16.83
CA GLU A 256 11.43 -5.13 17.45
C GLU A 256 12.83 -4.85 16.86
N GLY A 257 13.20 -3.56 16.80
CA GLY A 257 14.53 -3.12 16.35
C GLY A 257 14.62 -2.73 14.87
N TYR A 258 13.53 -2.82 14.09
CA TYR A 258 13.49 -2.32 12.72
C TYR A 258 12.85 -0.93 12.66
N THR A 259 13.45 -0.03 11.88
CA THR A 259 12.80 1.22 11.46
C THR A 259 12.02 0.96 10.19
N VAL A 260 10.71 1.21 10.18
CA VAL A 260 9.84 0.92 9.03
C VAL A 260 9.31 2.22 8.44
N HIS A 261 9.43 2.35 7.12
CA HIS A 261 8.93 3.49 6.37
C HIS A 261 8.01 3.03 5.25
N ARG A 262 7.02 3.85 4.88
CA ARG A 262 6.18 3.65 3.72
C ARG A 262 6.62 4.57 2.59
N LEU A 263 6.97 4.00 1.43
CA LEU A 263 7.13 4.75 0.18
C LEU A 263 5.93 4.48 -0.71
N ILE A 264 5.20 5.53 -1.06
CA ILE A 264 3.96 5.43 -1.85
C ILE A 264 4.29 5.82 -3.30
N PRO A 265 4.01 4.95 -4.30
CA PRO A 265 4.15 5.34 -5.70
C PRO A 265 3.17 6.46 -6.06
N LEU A 266 3.56 7.36 -6.96
CA LEU A 266 2.74 8.50 -7.41
C LEU A 266 1.48 8.06 -8.15
N PHE A 267 1.59 6.96 -8.88
CA PHE A 267 0.49 6.29 -9.57
C PHE A 267 0.11 5.03 -8.78
N LYS A 268 -0.60 4.11 -9.40
CA LYS A 268 -1.03 2.88 -8.74
C LYS A 268 0.15 2.06 -8.24
N ASP A 269 1.17 1.87 -9.08
CA ASP A 269 2.34 1.05 -8.81
C ASP A 269 3.63 1.70 -9.34
N TRP A 270 4.80 1.13 -9.02
CA TRP A 270 6.09 1.67 -9.43
C TRP A 270 6.36 1.52 -10.93
N ASN A 271 5.71 0.55 -11.60
CA ASN A 271 5.84 0.45 -13.04
C ASN A 271 5.09 1.56 -13.77
N GLU A 272 3.93 1.96 -13.30
CA GLU A 272 3.26 3.17 -13.83
C GLU A 272 4.09 4.42 -13.61
N VAL A 273 4.71 4.60 -12.43
CA VAL A 273 5.66 5.71 -12.18
C VAL A 273 6.79 5.71 -13.20
N LEU A 274 7.40 4.55 -13.49
CA LEU A 274 8.47 4.43 -14.46
C LEU A 274 7.98 4.77 -15.90
N GLN A 275 6.80 4.29 -16.27
CA GLN A 275 6.23 4.54 -17.62
C GLN A 275 5.93 6.02 -17.86
N HIS A 276 5.58 6.77 -16.82
CA HIS A 276 5.32 8.21 -16.86
C HIS A 276 6.51 9.08 -16.44
N ARG A 277 7.70 8.49 -16.30
CA ARG A 277 8.88 9.20 -15.78
C ARG A 277 9.26 10.46 -16.60
N ALA A 278 8.93 10.51 -17.89
CA ALA A 278 9.16 11.68 -18.73
C ALA A 278 8.21 12.86 -18.41
N GLU A 279 7.05 12.57 -17.82
CA GLU A 279 6.06 13.55 -17.38
C GLU A 279 6.36 14.06 -15.97
N ILE A 280 7.14 13.30 -15.20
CA ILE A 280 7.59 13.68 -13.86
C ILE A 280 8.82 14.57 -14.01
N THR A 281 8.62 15.81 -14.44
CA THR A 281 9.68 16.79 -14.71
C THR A 281 10.35 17.35 -13.46
N ASP A 282 9.78 17.08 -12.28
CA ASP A 282 10.30 17.62 -11.03
C ASP A 282 11.14 16.58 -10.27
N GLY A 283 12.47 16.74 -10.35
CA GLY A 283 13.42 16.00 -9.50
C GLY A 283 13.18 16.16 -7.99
N LYS A 284 12.30 17.08 -7.58
CA LYS A 284 11.79 17.27 -6.24
C LYS A 284 10.84 16.13 -5.86
N TYR A 285 9.93 15.72 -6.76
CA TYR A 285 9.01 14.61 -6.51
C TYR A 285 9.76 13.29 -6.28
N LEU A 286 10.74 12.95 -7.13
CA LEU A 286 11.54 11.74 -6.94
C LEU A 286 12.35 11.79 -5.63
N ARG A 287 12.78 12.97 -5.19
CA ARG A 287 13.42 13.17 -3.89
C ARG A 287 12.41 13.10 -2.74
N GLU A 288 11.24 13.69 -2.88
CA GLU A 288 10.19 13.63 -1.86
C GLU A 288 9.55 12.23 -1.74
N ALA A 289 9.42 11.48 -2.83
CA ALA A 289 8.99 10.07 -2.79
C ALA A 289 10.02 9.17 -2.08
N VAL A 290 11.32 9.49 -2.18
CA VAL A 290 12.42 8.70 -1.56
C VAL A 290 12.82 9.25 -0.21
N TYR A 291 12.78 10.55 0.00
CA TYR A 291 13.23 11.22 1.21
C TYR A 291 12.10 11.86 2.01
N GLY A 292 10.94 12.07 1.41
CA GLY A 292 9.70 12.44 2.11
C GLY A 292 9.07 11.22 2.75
N LEU A 293 9.81 10.63 3.67
CA LEU A 293 9.36 9.52 4.51
C LEU A 293 8.09 9.96 5.26
N LYS A 294 6.91 9.70 4.70
CA LYS A 294 5.73 9.67 5.53
C LYS A 294 5.91 8.46 6.43
N GLU A 295 5.99 8.71 7.72
CA GLU A 295 5.87 7.65 8.71
C GLU A 295 4.66 6.78 8.35
N PRO A 296 4.76 5.44 8.54
CA PRO A 296 3.59 4.59 8.37
C PRO A 296 2.45 5.24 9.15
N PRO A 297 1.19 5.15 8.70
CA PRO A 297 0.07 5.70 9.45
C PRO A 297 0.18 5.19 10.87
N GLN A 298 0.59 6.06 11.76
CA GLN A 298 0.54 5.78 13.19
C GLN A 298 -0.93 5.53 13.46
N GLU A 299 -1.26 4.45 14.15
CA GLU A 299 -2.58 4.35 14.75
C GLU A 299 -2.77 5.68 15.48
N GLU A 300 -3.80 6.45 15.10
CA GLU A 300 -4.19 7.63 15.84
C GLU A 300 -4.56 7.15 17.24
N THR A 301 -3.56 7.07 18.10
CA THR A 301 -3.80 6.91 19.52
C THR A 301 -4.48 8.18 19.95
N VAL A 302 -5.75 8.08 20.33
CA VAL A 302 -6.47 9.21 20.92
C VAL A 302 -5.73 9.57 22.21
N GLU A 303 -4.92 10.61 22.13
CA GLU A 303 -4.24 11.16 23.31
C GLU A 303 -5.28 11.97 24.09
N ILE A 304 -5.69 11.44 25.21
CA ILE A 304 -6.60 12.13 26.11
C ILE A 304 -5.77 13.03 27.04
N ILE A 305 -5.71 14.31 26.71
CA ILE A 305 -5.04 15.32 27.54
C ILE A 305 -6.07 15.91 28.51
N ARG A 306 -5.76 15.87 29.80
CA ARG A 306 -6.58 16.55 30.81
C ARG A 306 -6.35 18.05 30.72
N MET A 307 -7.43 18.84 30.61
CA MET A 307 -7.34 20.30 30.51
C MET A 307 -6.64 20.94 31.70
N SER A 308 -6.63 20.30 32.87
CA SER A 308 -5.87 20.74 34.05
C SER A 308 -4.33 20.59 33.90
N GLU A 309 -3.86 19.86 32.92
CA GLU A 309 -2.44 19.63 32.64
C GLU A 309 -1.95 20.50 31.46
N VAL A 310 -2.85 21.29 30.87
CA VAL A 310 -2.51 22.18 29.75
C VAL A 310 -2.19 23.59 30.31
N ASP A 311 -0.95 24.01 30.09
CA ASP A 311 -0.53 25.38 30.42
C ASP A 311 -1.20 26.38 29.49
N THR A 312 -1.76 27.45 30.09
CA THR A 312 -2.37 28.55 29.33
C THR A 312 -1.30 29.37 28.62
N GLN A 313 -1.40 29.48 27.29
CA GLN A 313 -0.53 30.30 26.48
C GLN A 313 -1.26 31.60 26.06
N THR A 314 -0.55 32.71 26.11
CA THR A 314 -1.05 33.99 25.59
C THR A 314 -1.05 33.98 24.08
N VAL A 315 -2.21 34.35 23.49
CA VAL A 315 -2.31 34.43 22.02
C VAL A 315 -1.68 35.75 21.55
N GLU A 316 -0.71 35.67 20.66
CA GLU A 316 -0.20 36.82 19.93
C GLU A 316 -1.05 37.08 18.70
N TRP A 317 -1.39 38.35 18.43
CA TRP A 317 -2.32 38.74 17.39
C TRP A 317 -1.67 39.54 16.30
N LEU A 318 -1.83 39.13 15.05
CA LEU A 318 -1.62 40.01 13.89
C LEU A 318 -2.73 41.06 13.82
N TRP A 319 -3.95 40.65 14.04
CA TRP A 319 -5.12 41.51 14.06
C TRP A 319 -6.17 40.99 15.08
N GLU A 320 -6.18 41.57 16.24
CA GLU A 320 -7.08 41.17 17.34
C GLU A 320 -8.53 41.62 17.10
N PRO A 321 -9.54 40.75 17.28
CA PRO A 321 -9.49 39.32 17.66
C PRO A 321 -9.58 38.37 16.46
N TYR A 322 -9.21 38.78 15.26
CA TYR A 322 -9.55 38.09 14.03
C TYR A 322 -8.45 37.20 13.52
N ILE A 323 -7.18 37.63 13.60
CA ILE A 323 -6.06 36.89 13.00
C ILE A 323 -4.95 36.72 14.05
N PRO A 324 -4.82 35.53 14.66
CA PRO A 324 -3.72 35.22 15.56
C PRO A 324 -2.45 34.85 14.78
N PHE A 325 -1.29 35.11 15.34
CA PHE A 325 -0.02 34.55 14.84
C PHE A 325 0.06 33.03 15.11
N GLY A 326 0.74 32.31 14.21
CA GLY A 326 1.01 30.88 14.35
C GLY A 326 -0.24 29.97 14.22
N LYS A 327 -1.37 30.48 13.77
CA LYS A 327 -2.61 29.72 13.59
C LYS A 327 -3.20 29.96 12.19
N VAL A 328 -3.93 28.99 11.67
CA VAL A 328 -4.65 29.11 10.39
C VAL A 328 -5.91 29.95 10.60
N THR A 329 -6.09 30.98 9.77
CA THR A 329 -7.31 31.79 9.70
C THR A 329 -7.99 31.55 8.36
N ILE A 330 -9.29 31.26 8.35
CA ILE A 330 -10.09 31.06 7.14
C ILE A 330 -10.95 32.30 6.91
N VAL A 331 -10.83 32.90 5.71
CA VAL A 331 -11.70 33.99 5.24
C VAL A 331 -12.69 33.43 4.24
N GLN A 332 -13.97 33.39 4.62
CA GLN A 332 -15.03 32.84 3.78
C GLN A 332 -16.00 33.94 3.33
N GLY A 333 -16.62 33.78 2.17
CA GLY A 333 -17.64 34.66 1.59
C GLY A 333 -17.97 34.27 0.15
N ASN A 334 -19.04 34.82 -0.40
CA ASN A 334 -19.49 34.55 -1.77
C ASN A 334 -18.55 35.17 -2.84
N PRO A 335 -18.60 34.71 -4.11
CA PRO A 335 -17.90 35.36 -5.19
C PRO A 335 -18.22 36.88 -5.27
N GLY A 336 -17.18 37.70 -5.46
CA GLY A 336 -17.35 39.16 -5.56
C GLY A 336 -17.38 39.93 -4.22
N GLU A 337 -17.40 39.29 -3.06
CA GLU A 337 -17.43 39.96 -1.74
C GLU A 337 -16.09 40.54 -1.27
N GLY A 338 -15.08 40.55 -2.13
CA GLY A 338 -13.80 41.24 -1.87
C GLY A 338 -12.77 40.49 -1.06
N LYS A 339 -12.86 39.13 -0.96
CA LYS A 339 -11.90 38.30 -0.23
C LYS A 339 -10.45 38.52 -0.71
N THR A 340 -10.21 38.49 -2.02
CA THR A 340 -8.89 38.75 -2.62
C THR A 340 -8.39 40.16 -2.30
N THR A 341 -9.29 41.18 -2.41
CA THR A 341 -8.95 42.57 -2.07
C THR A 341 -8.57 42.74 -0.59
N PHE A 342 -9.29 42.05 0.28
CA PHE A 342 -8.98 42.00 1.72
C PHE A 342 -7.61 41.36 1.97
N ALA A 343 -7.34 40.19 1.39
CA ALA A 343 -6.06 39.48 1.55
C ALA A 343 -4.85 40.33 1.04
N LEU A 344 -5.00 40.97 -0.13
CA LEU A 344 -3.97 41.87 -0.66
C LEU A 344 -3.75 43.11 0.17
N ARG A 345 -4.79 43.73 0.70
CA ARG A 345 -4.68 44.90 1.61
C ARG A 345 -4.00 44.51 2.91
N LEU A 346 -4.32 43.35 3.46
CA LEU A 346 -3.67 42.85 4.67
C LEU A 346 -2.17 42.57 4.40
N ALA A 347 -1.84 41.92 3.29
CA ALA A 347 -0.47 41.67 2.86
C ALA A 347 0.32 42.98 2.68
N ALA A 348 -0.27 43.98 2.02
CA ALA A 348 0.33 45.30 1.84
C ALA A 348 0.57 45.99 3.18
N ALA A 349 -0.40 45.98 4.13
CA ALA A 349 -0.23 46.51 5.46
C ALA A 349 0.92 45.85 6.22
N CYS A 350 0.99 44.53 6.19
CA CYS A 350 2.08 43.76 6.81
C CYS A 350 3.47 44.06 6.21
N THR A 351 3.58 44.24 4.91
CA THR A 351 4.87 44.48 4.24
C THR A 351 5.35 45.93 4.33
N THR A 352 4.44 46.90 4.53
CA THR A 352 4.79 48.32 4.60
C THR A 352 4.78 48.87 6.05
N GLY A 353 4.34 48.09 7.03
CA GLY A 353 4.11 48.57 8.41
C GLY A 353 2.85 49.43 8.54
N GLY A 354 1.95 49.35 7.53
CA GLY A 354 0.64 49.99 7.58
C GLY A 354 -0.34 49.24 8.50
N THR A 355 -1.56 49.79 8.68
CA THR A 355 -2.60 49.17 9.49
C THR A 355 -3.93 49.15 8.77
N LEU A 356 -4.77 48.16 9.06
CA LEU A 356 -6.19 48.13 8.74
C LEU A 356 -7.01 48.67 9.96
N PRO A 357 -8.27 49.07 9.77
CA PRO A 357 -9.11 49.55 10.86
C PRO A 357 -9.14 48.55 12.04
N GLY A 358 -8.74 49.02 13.23
CA GLY A 358 -8.67 48.20 14.45
C GLY A 358 -7.42 47.33 14.57
N MET A 359 -6.50 47.32 13.59
CA MET A 359 -5.22 46.60 13.65
C MET A 359 -4.20 47.43 14.41
N LYS A 360 -3.43 46.82 15.32
CA LYS A 360 -2.30 47.44 15.99
C LYS A 360 -1.11 47.62 15.04
N PRO A 361 -0.32 48.72 15.10
CA PRO A 361 0.87 48.87 14.32
C PRO A 361 1.89 47.74 14.60
N LEU A 362 2.46 47.15 13.55
CA LEU A 362 3.50 46.15 13.64
C LEU A 362 4.71 46.54 12.75
N PRO A 363 5.93 46.14 13.12
CA PRO A 363 7.05 46.29 12.22
C PRO A 363 6.78 45.59 10.89
N PRO A 364 7.22 46.13 9.74
CA PRO A 364 7.04 45.49 8.45
C PRO A 364 7.74 44.12 8.41
N PHE A 365 7.11 43.12 7.78
CA PHE A 365 7.64 41.79 7.59
C PHE A 365 7.26 41.21 6.22
N GLN A 366 7.94 40.16 5.81
CA GLN A 366 7.70 39.52 4.52
C GLN A 366 6.42 38.67 4.52
N VAL A 367 5.63 38.78 3.46
CA VAL A 367 4.42 38.01 3.22
C VAL A 367 4.57 37.19 1.95
N ILE A 368 4.24 35.91 2.01
CA ILE A 368 4.13 35.04 0.82
C ILE A 368 2.64 34.98 0.45
N TYR A 369 2.33 35.46 -0.75
CA TYR A 369 0.98 35.39 -1.32
C TYR A 369 0.96 34.33 -2.44
N GLN A 370 0.07 33.34 -2.31
CA GLN A 370 -0.14 32.30 -3.30
C GLN A 370 -1.56 32.37 -3.84
N THR A 371 -1.73 32.35 -5.16
CA THR A 371 -3.02 32.29 -5.84
C THR A 371 -3.00 31.23 -6.95
N ALA A 372 -4.14 30.54 -7.13
CA ALA A 372 -4.35 29.60 -8.22
C ALA A 372 -5.27 30.16 -9.32
N GLU A 373 -6.03 31.23 -9.02
CA GLU A 373 -7.08 31.76 -9.90
C GLU A 373 -6.72 33.12 -10.49
N ASP A 374 -6.04 33.97 -9.73
CA ASP A 374 -5.74 35.34 -10.13
C ASP A 374 -4.37 35.47 -10.80
N GLY A 375 -4.30 36.08 -11.99
CA GLY A 375 -3.05 36.40 -12.66
C GLY A 375 -2.24 37.44 -11.90
N LEU A 376 -0.92 37.22 -11.75
CA LEU A 376 -0.06 38.10 -10.96
C LEU A 376 0.11 39.50 -11.59
N GLY A 377 0.20 39.56 -12.93
CA GLY A 377 0.47 40.79 -13.68
C GLY A 377 -0.76 41.66 -13.97
N ASP A 378 -1.89 41.03 -14.17
CA ASP A 378 -3.13 41.67 -14.62
C ASP A 378 -4.17 41.87 -13.49
N THR A 379 -4.11 41.07 -12.44
CA THR A 379 -5.08 41.12 -11.37
C THR A 379 -4.45 41.49 -10.02
N VAL A 380 -3.38 40.81 -9.60
CA VAL A 380 -2.77 41.00 -8.28
C VAL A 380 -1.99 42.32 -8.19
N LYS A 381 -1.04 42.53 -9.12
CA LYS A 381 -0.17 43.71 -9.12
C LYS A 381 -0.94 45.04 -9.25
N PRO A 382 -1.95 45.20 -10.14
CA PRO A 382 -2.75 46.41 -10.21
C PRO A 382 -3.54 46.74 -8.93
N ARG A 383 -3.89 45.75 -8.13
CA ARG A 383 -4.61 45.95 -6.85
C ARG A 383 -3.69 46.31 -5.67
N LEU A 384 -2.39 46.15 -5.85
CA LEU A 384 -1.36 46.52 -4.87
C LEU A 384 -0.79 47.92 -5.12
N MET A 385 -0.98 48.47 -6.33
CA MET A 385 -0.61 49.84 -6.70
C MET A 385 -1.70 50.86 -6.35
#